data_dfe684df34db2bd57017907b2e3d02ed
#
_entry.id   dfe684df34db2bd57017907b2e3d02ed
#
_cell.length_a   1.000
_cell.length_b   1.000
_cell.length_c   1.000
_cell.angle_alpha   90.00
_cell.angle_beta   90.00
_cell.angle_gamma   90.00
#
_symmetry.space_group_name_H-M   'P 1'
#
loop_
_entity.id
_entity.type
_entity.pdbx_description
1 polymer ?
#
loop_
_entity_poly.entity_id
_entity_poly.type
_entity_poly.pdbx_seq_one_letter_code
_entity_poly.pdbx_strand_id
1 'polypeptide(L)'
;MPRKGHTQKREVLADPIYNNKVVTKLINNIMLDGKKGVAQKIVYGAFERVEAKTGKPAVEVFEEAMNNIMPMLEVKAKRVGGATYQVPIEVKPDRRQALALRWLTMFSRKRGEKTQEERLANEIRDAANNTGSAVKRKEDMHKMAEANKAFAHYRF
;
A
#
# COMPACT_ATOMS: atom_id res chain seq x y z
N MET A 1 -25.10 -5.26 -7.40
CA MET A 1 -24.15 -6.03 -6.55
C MET A 1 -24.48 -7.52 -6.65
N PRO A 2 -23.54 -8.37 -7.01
CA PRO A 2 -23.79 -9.81 -7.06
C PRO A 2 -24.04 -10.33 -5.63
N ARG A 3 -25.13 -11.04 -5.44
CA ARG A 3 -25.45 -11.70 -4.16
C ARG A 3 -24.79 -13.08 -4.04
N LYS A 4 -24.55 -13.74 -5.18
CA LYS A 4 -23.89 -15.03 -5.31
C LYS A 4 -22.91 -14.96 -6.46
N GLY A 5 -21.70 -15.47 -6.28
CA GLY A 5 -20.67 -15.49 -7.28
C GLY A 5 -19.55 -14.48 -7.06
N HIS A 6 -18.47 -14.64 -7.80
CA HIS A 6 -17.29 -13.78 -7.71
C HIS A 6 -17.42 -12.61 -8.69
N THR A 7 -17.15 -11.40 -8.19
CA THR A 7 -17.00 -10.23 -9.05
C THR A 7 -15.69 -10.37 -9.83
N GLN A 8 -15.77 -10.29 -11.16
CA GLN A 8 -14.57 -10.30 -11.99
C GLN A 8 -13.70 -9.09 -11.68
N LYS A 9 -12.42 -9.31 -11.42
CA LYS A 9 -11.44 -8.24 -11.25
C LYS A 9 -11.15 -7.61 -12.61
N ARG A 10 -11.27 -6.28 -12.68
CA ARG A 10 -10.88 -5.54 -13.89
C ARG A 10 -9.36 -5.48 -13.97
N GLU A 11 -8.81 -5.82 -15.12
CA GLU A 11 -7.38 -5.59 -15.37
C GLU A 11 -7.11 -4.12 -15.59
N VAL A 12 -5.97 -3.68 -15.07
CA VAL A 12 -5.46 -2.31 -15.25
C VAL A 12 -4.43 -2.34 -16.36
N LEU A 13 -4.46 -1.34 -17.23
CA LEU A 13 -3.42 -1.17 -18.24
C LEU A 13 -2.12 -0.70 -17.57
N ALA A 14 -0.99 -1.13 -18.10
CA ALA A 14 0.31 -0.65 -17.65
C ALA A 14 0.46 0.86 -17.92
N ASP A 15 1.20 1.55 -17.05
CA ASP A 15 1.46 2.97 -17.23
C ASP A 15 2.25 3.22 -18.53
N PRO A 16 1.87 4.23 -19.34
CA PRO A 16 2.53 4.48 -20.62
C PRO A 16 4.02 4.85 -20.50
N ILE A 17 4.40 5.53 -19.42
CA ILE A 17 5.78 6.02 -19.23
C ILE A 17 6.66 4.95 -18.60
N TYR A 18 6.19 4.28 -17.54
CA TYR A 18 6.95 3.29 -16.79
C TYR A 18 6.64 1.84 -17.17
N ASN A 19 5.63 1.62 -17.99
CA ASN A 19 5.18 0.28 -18.43
C ASN A 19 4.98 -0.70 -17.25
N ASN A 20 4.35 -0.21 -16.18
CA ASN A 20 4.16 -0.95 -14.93
C ASN A 20 2.72 -0.82 -14.43
N LYS A 21 2.05 -1.95 -14.22
CA LYS A 21 0.67 -2.00 -13.75
C LYS A 21 0.52 -1.48 -12.30
N VAL A 22 1.53 -1.66 -11.47
CA VAL A 22 1.52 -1.20 -10.08
C VAL A 22 1.57 0.32 -10.01
N VAL A 23 2.32 0.95 -10.92
CA VAL A 23 2.34 2.41 -11.07
C VAL A 23 0.96 2.95 -11.43
N THR A 24 0.25 2.30 -12.34
CA THR A 24 -1.14 2.66 -12.67
C THR A 24 -2.05 2.55 -11.44
N LYS A 25 -1.91 1.50 -10.66
CA LYS A 25 -2.67 1.32 -9.41
C LYS A 25 -2.33 2.41 -8.37
N LEU A 26 -1.08 2.83 -8.29
CA LEU A 26 -0.66 3.95 -7.44
C LEU A 26 -1.34 5.25 -7.87
N ILE A 27 -1.34 5.56 -9.16
CA ILE A 27 -2.03 6.72 -9.72
C ILE A 27 -3.51 6.70 -9.36
N ASN A 28 -4.17 5.56 -9.52
CA ASN A 28 -5.58 5.40 -9.15
C ASN A 28 -5.84 5.59 -7.64
N ASN A 29 -4.89 5.22 -6.78
CA ASN A 29 -5.01 5.46 -5.34
C ASN A 29 -4.77 6.94 -4.96
N ILE A 30 -3.89 7.63 -5.66
CA ILE A 30 -3.62 9.07 -5.45
C ILE A 30 -4.76 9.93 -5.97
N MET A 31 -5.46 9.46 -7.00
CA MET A 31 -6.55 10.20 -7.66
C MET A 31 -7.66 10.56 -6.67
N LEU A 32 -8.11 11.82 -6.74
CA LEU A 32 -9.28 12.35 -6.04
C LEU A 32 -10.27 12.93 -7.06
N ASP A 33 -11.55 12.72 -6.82
CA ASP A 33 -12.65 13.30 -7.63
C ASP A 33 -12.56 12.99 -9.14
N GLY A 34 -11.95 11.86 -9.49
CA GLY A 34 -11.77 11.47 -10.89
C GLY A 34 -10.68 12.25 -11.65
N LYS A 35 -9.91 13.08 -10.97
CA LYS A 35 -8.86 13.93 -11.57
C LYS A 35 -7.58 13.13 -11.85
N LYS A 36 -7.65 12.24 -12.81
CA LYS A 36 -6.53 11.32 -13.13
C LYS A 36 -5.30 12.05 -13.66
N GLY A 37 -5.45 13.08 -14.46
CA GLY A 37 -4.33 13.87 -14.98
C GLY A 37 -3.50 14.52 -13.89
N VAL A 38 -4.14 15.04 -12.84
CA VAL A 38 -3.47 15.60 -11.67
C VAL A 38 -2.72 14.51 -10.89
N ALA A 39 -3.35 13.34 -10.69
CA ALA A 39 -2.72 12.21 -10.03
C ALA A 39 -1.49 11.70 -10.80
N GLN A 40 -1.55 11.64 -12.12
CA GLN A 40 -0.41 11.29 -12.99
C GLN A 40 0.75 12.26 -12.80
N LYS A 41 0.48 13.57 -12.80
CA LYS A 41 1.52 14.59 -12.57
C LYS A 41 2.18 14.43 -11.21
N ILE A 42 1.40 14.16 -10.16
CA ILE A 42 1.92 13.94 -8.81
C ILE A 42 2.85 12.72 -8.76
N VAL A 43 2.43 11.61 -9.32
CA VAL A 43 3.23 10.36 -9.31
C VAL A 43 4.48 10.52 -10.17
N TYR A 44 4.39 11.08 -11.35
CA TYR A 44 5.54 11.29 -12.22
C TYR A 44 6.54 12.28 -11.61
N GLY A 45 6.06 13.37 -11.02
CA GLY A 45 6.90 14.33 -10.33
C GLY A 45 7.57 13.73 -9.09
N ALA A 46 6.87 12.87 -8.34
CA ALA A 46 7.43 12.14 -7.22
C ALA A 46 8.54 11.18 -7.67
N PHE A 47 8.33 10.45 -8.76
CA PHE A 47 9.32 9.52 -9.31
C PHE A 47 10.58 10.24 -9.81
N GLU A 48 10.43 11.36 -10.48
CA GLU A 48 11.58 12.19 -10.88
C GLU A 48 12.39 12.66 -9.67
N ARG A 49 11.73 13.07 -8.59
CA ARG A 49 12.38 13.46 -7.34
C ARG A 49 13.09 12.29 -6.65
N VAL A 50 12.54 11.10 -6.71
CA VAL A 50 13.17 9.88 -6.18
C VAL A 50 14.43 9.56 -6.96
N GLU A 51 14.39 9.60 -8.29
CA GLU A 51 15.58 9.41 -9.15
C GLU A 51 16.68 10.43 -8.87
N ALA A 52 16.31 11.70 -8.76
CA ALA A 52 17.26 12.78 -8.48
C ALA A 52 17.95 12.62 -7.12
N LYS A 53 17.24 12.09 -6.11
CA LYS A 53 17.79 11.94 -4.75
C LYS A 53 18.54 10.63 -4.53
N THR A 54 18.13 9.55 -5.19
CA THR A 54 18.70 8.21 -4.98
C THR A 54 19.71 7.79 -6.03
N GLY A 55 19.66 8.39 -7.23
CA GLY A 55 20.46 8.00 -8.38
C GLY A 55 20.09 6.64 -8.98
N LYS A 56 19.01 6.04 -8.52
CA LYS A 56 18.47 4.76 -9.02
C LYS A 56 17.20 5.01 -9.84
N PRO A 57 16.83 4.09 -10.77
CA PRO A 57 15.54 4.16 -11.44
C PRO A 57 14.40 4.19 -10.43
N ALA A 58 13.44 5.10 -10.63
CA ALA A 58 12.34 5.30 -9.68
C ALA A 58 11.48 4.05 -9.49
N VAL A 59 11.28 3.27 -10.55
CA VAL A 59 10.50 2.03 -10.50
C VAL A 59 11.14 1.01 -9.57
N GLU A 60 12.46 0.86 -9.61
CA GLU A 60 13.19 -0.05 -8.71
C GLU A 60 13.04 0.36 -7.25
N VAL A 61 13.21 1.65 -6.96
CA VAL A 61 13.03 2.20 -5.60
C VAL A 61 11.58 2.02 -5.14
N PHE A 62 10.63 2.22 -6.01
CA PHE A 62 9.21 2.00 -5.74
C PHE A 62 8.90 0.51 -5.45
N GLU A 63 9.47 -0.41 -6.22
CA GLU A 63 9.30 -1.84 -5.98
C GLU A 63 9.92 -2.27 -4.64
N GLU A 64 11.10 -1.77 -4.29
CA GLU A 64 11.71 -2.00 -2.97
C GLU A 64 10.80 -1.46 -1.85
N ALA A 65 10.27 -0.25 -2.01
CA ALA A 65 9.35 0.36 -1.06
C ALA A 65 8.08 -0.49 -0.89
N MET A 66 7.49 -0.94 -1.99
CA MET A 66 6.31 -1.80 -1.96
C MET A 66 6.59 -3.12 -1.23
N ASN A 67 7.71 -3.77 -1.51
CA ASN A 67 8.11 -5.01 -0.83
C ASN A 67 8.28 -4.82 0.68
N ASN A 68 8.80 -3.67 1.10
CA ASN A 68 8.98 -3.34 2.51
C ASN A 68 7.66 -2.99 3.23
N ILE A 69 6.66 -2.48 2.51
CA ILE A 69 5.35 -2.10 3.07
C ILE A 69 4.37 -3.28 3.08
N MET A 70 4.45 -4.19 2.11
CA MET A 70 3.49 -5.28 1.98
C MET A 70 3.44 -6.17 3.23
N PRO A 71 2.27 -6.31 3.89
CA PRO A 71 2.14 -7.15 5.07
C PRO A 71 1.95 -8.62 4.71
N MET A 72 2.52 -9.51 5.52
CA MET A 72 2.30 -10.95 5.40
C MET A 72 1.08 -11.42 6.19
N LEU A 73 0.78 -10.74 7.30
CA LEU A 73 -0.30 -11.06 8.24
C LEU A 73 -1.16 -9.83 8.49
N GLU A 74 -2.43 -10.07 8.73
CA GLU A 74 -3.37 -9.06 9.24
C GLU A 74 -4.24 -9.68 10.34
N VAL A 75 -4.91 -8.85 11.11
CA VAL A 75 -5.89 -9.29 12.10
C VAL A 75 -7.29 -8.98 11.61
N LYS A 76 -8.19 -9.94 11.78
CA LYS A 76 -9.59 -9.80 11.41
C LYS A 76 -10.47 -10.11 12.60
N ALA A 77 -11.43 -9.22 12.86
CA ALA A 77 -12.36 -9.43 13.97
C ALA A 77 -13.31 -10.60 13.66
N LYS A 78 -13.44 -11.52 14.61
CA LYS A 78 -14.38 -12.62 14.58
C LYS A 78 -15.12 -12.72 15.90
N ARG A 79 -16.44 -12.82 15.83
CA ARG A 79 -17.27 -13.02 17.02
C ARG A 79 -17.44 -14.50 17.30
N VAL A 80 -17.05 -14.93 18.50
CA VAL A 80 -17.19 -16.31 18.98
C VAL A 80 -17.78 -16.27 20.39
N GLY A 81 -18.91 -16.93 20.60
CA GLY A 81 -19.56 -17.02 21.91
C GLY A 81 -19.91 -15.67 22.54
N GLY A 82 -20.25 -14.66 21.74
CA GLY A 82 -20.56 -13.32 22.24
C GLY A 82 -19.35 -12.38 22.42
N ALA A 83 -18.14 -12.89 22.44
CA ALA A 83 -16.91 -12.11 22.49
C ALA A 83 -16.31 -11.89 21.08
N THR A 84 -15.71 -10.73 20.86
CA THR A 84 -15.02 -10.42 19.61
C THR A 84 -13.52 -10.61 19.78
N TYR A 85 -12.94 -11.47 18.95
CA TYR A 85 -11.50 -11.75 18.93
C TYR A 85 -10.85 -11.19 17.66
N GLN A 86 -9.63 -10.70 17.79
CA GLN A 86 -8.80 -10.33 16.66
C GLN A 86 -8.01 -11.57 16.21
N VAL A 87 -8.43 -12.16 15.11
CA VAL A 87 -7.84 -13.40 14.60
C VAL A 87 -6.77 -13.09 13.56
N PRO A 88 -5.52 -13.53 13.75
CA PRO A 88 -4.47 -13.34 12.73
C PRO A 88 -4.71 -14.25 11.53
N ILE A 89 -4.61 -13.69 10.35
CA ILE A 89 -4.76 -14.41 9.08
C ILE A 89 -3.65 -14.01 8.10
N GLU A 90 -3.31 -14.93 7.20
CA GLU A 90 -2.42 -14.62 6.10
C GLU A 90 -3.10 -13.72 5.07
N VAL A 91 -2.34 -12.76 4.56
CA VAL A 91 -2.82 -11.83 3.52
C VAL A 91 -2.53 -12.41 2.14
N LYS A 92 -3.52 -12.49 1.28
CA LYS A 92 -3.37 -12.91 -0.12
C LYS A 92 -2.53 -11.89 -0.90
N PRO A 93 -1.74 -12.32 -1.93
CA PRO A 93 -0.85 -11.42 -2.67
C PRO A 93 -1.51 -10.14 -3.22
N ASP A 94 -2.69 -10.26 -3.79
CA ASP A 94 -3.45 -9.10 -4.31
C ASP A 94 -3.81 -8.10 -3.23
N ARG A 95 -4.19 -8.61 -2.06
CA ARG A 95 -4.52 -7.77 -0.91
C ARG A 95 -3.29 -7.14 -0.28
N ARG A 96 -2.15 -7.84 -0.27
CA ARG A 96 -0.86 -7.26 0.18
C ARG A 96 -0.53 -6.01 -0.62
N GLN A 97 -0.62 -6.12 -1.94
CA GLN A 97 -0.36 -5.00 -2.84
C GLN A 97 -1.36 -3.85 -2.61
N ALA A 98 -2.65 -4.16 -2.49
CA ALA A 98 -3.68 -3.16 -2.26
C ALA A 98 -3.48 -2.43 -0.91
N LEU A 99 -3.14 -3.15 0.15
CA LEU A 99 -2.83 -2.57 1.46
C LEU A 99 -1.60 -1.69 1.42
N ALA A 100 -0.52 -2.14 0.76
CA ALA A 100 0.70 -1.37 0.63
C ALA A 100 0.47 -0.05 -0.11
N LEU A 101 -0.24 -0.07 -1.23
CA LEU A 101 -0.61 1.14 -1.98
C LEU A 101 -1.48 2.10 -1.15
N ARG A 102 -2.45 1.57 -0.44
CA ARG A 102 -3.32 2.35 0.44
C ARG A 102 -2.52 3.04 1.55
N TRP A 103 -1.66 2.30 2.22
CA TRP A 103 -0.85 2.85 3.31
C TRP A 103 0.17 3.87 2.81
N LEU A 104 0.84 3.58 1.70
CA LEU A 104 1.75 4.53 1.06
C LEU A 104 1.04 5.85 0.75
N THR A 105 -0.13 5.80 0.13
CA THR A 105 -0.93 6.99 -0.19
C THR A 105 -1.39 7.73 1.06
N MET A 106 -1.94 7.01 2.03
CA MET A 106 -2.47 7.58 3.25
C MET A 106 -1.38 8.28 4.07
N PHE A 107 -0.23 7.64 4.25
CA PHE A 107 0.85 8.20 5.05
C PHE A 107 1.64 9.29 4.31
N SER A 108 1.71 9.24 2.98
CA SER A 108 2.26 10.35 2.21
C SER A 108 1.46 11.63 2.45
N ARG A 109 0.14 11.55 2.47
CA ARG A 109 -0.75 12.71 2.72
C ARG A 109 -0.59 13.31 4.12
N LYS A 110 -0.15 12.52 5.09
CA LYS A 110 0.06 12.98 6.49
C LYS A 110 1.42 13.62 6.73
N ARG A 111 2.30 13.61 5.75
CA ARG A 111 3.63 14.22 5.87
C ARG A 111 3.54 15.74 5.87
N GLY A 112 4.58 16.40 6.42
CA GLY A 112 4.63 17.85 6.56
C GLY A 112 5.22 18.62 5.39
N GLU A 113 5.70 17.95 4.33
CA GLU A 113 6.25 18.62 3.15
C GLU A 113 5.17 19.44 2.42
N LYS A 114 5.59 20.42 1.66
CA LYS A 114 4.71 21.41 1.06
C LYS A 114 3.78 20.83 -0.01
N THR A 115 4.32 20.02 -0.93
CA THR A 115 3.57 19.45 -2.06
C THR A 115 3.37 17.94 -1.91
N GLN A 116 2.31 17.41 -2.52
CA GLN A 116 2.05 15.97 -2.52
C GLN A 116 3.15 15.20 -3.27
N GLU A 117 3.76 15.78 -4.29
CA GLU A 117 4.91 15.19 -5.00
C GLU A 117 6.08 14.94 -4.05
N GLU A 118 6.41 15.94 -3.24
CA GLU A 118 7.48 15.82 -2.24
C GLU A 118 7.15 14.81 -1.15
N ARG A 119 5.91 14.83 -0.66
CA ARG A 119 5.42 13.91 0.35
C ARG A 119 5.51 12.46 -0.13
N LEU A 120 5.01 12.21 -1.34
CA LEU A 120 5.04 10.88 -1.94
C LEU A 120 6.46 10.42 -2.23
N ALA A 121 7.30 11.26 -2.79
CA ALA A 121 8.71 10.95 -3.07
C ALA A 121 9.48 10.58 -1.79
N ASN A 122 9.30 11.35 -0.73
CA ASN A 122 9.98 11.11 0.54
C ASN A 122 9.46 9.85 1.23
N GLU A 123 8.15 9.58 1.17
CA GLU A 123 7.59 8.35 1.73
C GLU A 123 8.08 7.10 0.97
N ILE A 124 8.15 7.14 -0.35
CA ILE A 124 8.71 6.06 -1.17
C ILE A 124 10.18 5.82 -0.81
N ARG A 125 10.97 6.88 -0.71
CA ARG A 125 12.39 6.77 -0.34
C ARG A 125 12.56 6.19 1.05
N ASP A 126 11.83 6.67 2.04
CA ASP A 126 11.90 6.17 3.40
C ASP A 126 11.47 4.71 3.48
N ALA A 127 10.41 4.33 2.78
CA ALA A 127 9.95 2.94 2.71
C ALA A 127 10.97 2.02 2.01
N ALA A 128 11.63 2.48 0.97
CA ALA A 128 12.71 1.72 0.32
C ALA A 128 13.88 1.46 1.28
N ASN A 129 14.15 2.39 2.19
CA ASN A 129 15.13 2.24 3.27
C ASN A 129 14.57 1.53 4.52
N ASN A 130 13.41 0.90 4.41
CA ASN A 130 12.72 0.19 5.50
C ASN A 130 12.40 1.08 6.71
N THR A 131 12.11 2.34 6.47
CA THR A 131 11.72 3.35 7.46
C THR A 131 10.43 4.06 7.05
N GLY A 132 9.95 4.98 7.87
CA GLY A 132 8.75 5.75 7.56
C GLY A 132 7.46 5.15 8.10
N SER A 133 6.39 5.93 7.98
CA SER A 133 5.10 5.61 8.62
C SER A 133 4.38 4.43 7.97
N ALA A 134 4.53 4.24 6.67
CA ALA A 134 3.92 3.11 5.96
C ALA A 134 4.53 1.78 6.41
N VAL A 135 5.85 1.70 6.51
CA VAL A 135 6.56 0.52 7.04
C VAL A 135 6.23 0.29 8.50
N LYS A 136 6.15 1.34 9.29
CA LYS A 136 5.72 1.25 10.70
C LYS A 136 4.32 0.67 10.82
N ARG A 137 3.41 1.04 9.94
CA ARG A 137 2.05 0.46 9.92
C ARG A 137 2.07 -1.04 9.67
N LYS A 138 2.92 -1.51 8.76
CA LYS A 138 3.11 -2.95 8.54
C LYS A 138 3.63 -3.63 9.82
N GLU A 139 4.64 -3.07 10.45
CA GLU A 139 5.21 -3.62 11.67
C GLU A 139 4.19 -3.68 12.81
N ASP A 140 3.39 -2.63 12.99
CA ASP A 140 2.32 -2.60 13.98
C ASP A 140 1.27 -3.68 13.71
N MET A 141 0.92 -3.89 12.44
CA MET A 141 0.00 -4.95 12.05
C MET A 141 0.57 -6.34 12.37
N HIS A 142 1.85 -6.57 12.09
CA HIS A 142 2.53 -7.82 12.41
C HIS A 142 2.62 -8.04 13.92
N LYS A 143 2.89 -7.00 14.71
CA LYS A 143 2.90 -7.08 16.19
C LYS A 143 1.51 -7.43 16.73
N MET A 144 0.45 -6.82 16.19
CA MET A 144 -0.92 -7.18 16.56
C MET A 144 -1.25 -8.65 16.23
N ALA A 145 -0.83 -9.12 15.06
CA ALA A 145 -1.03 -10.50 14.66
C ALA A 145 -0.29 -11.48 15.59
N GLU A 146 0.93 -11.15 15.97
CA GLU A 146 1.72 -11.96 16.90
C GLU A 146 1.12 -11.97 18.31
N ALA A 147 0.70 -10.81 18.82
CA ALA A 147 0.05 -10.69 20.12
C ALA A 147 -1.25 -11.51 20.21
N ASN A 148 -1.95 -11.67 19.09
CA ASN A 148 -3.19 -12.45 18.99
C ASN A 148 -2.98 -13.88 18.45
N LYS A 149 -1.74 -14.36 18.41
CA LYS A 149 -1.40 -15.69 17.88
C LYS A 149 -2.17 -16.83 18.54
N ALA A 150 -2.49 -16.70 19.82
CA ALA A 150 -3.27 -17.68 20.56
C ALA A 150 -4.67 -17.93 19.96
N PHE A 151 -5.23 -16.96 19.22
CA PHE A 151 -6.54 -17.05 18.58
C PHE A 151 -6.48 -17.52 17.11
N ALA A 152 -5.31 -17.93 16.63
CA ALA A 152 -5.13 -18.38 15.24
C ALA A 152 -6.01 -19.58 14.86
N HIS A 153 -6.37 -20.43 15.84
CA HIS A 153 -7.25 -21.57 15.63
C HIS A 153 -8.72 -21.17 15.37
N TYR A 154 -9.11 -19.92 15.58
CA TYR A 154 -10.44 -19.39 15.23
C TYR A 154 -10.55 -18.93 13.77
N ARG A 155 -9.67 -19.38 12.88
CA ARG A 155 -9.66 -18.98 11.46
C ARG A 155 -11.03 -19.08 10.80
N PHE A 156 -11.22 -18.22 9.79
CA PHE A 156 -12.42 -18.19 8.96
C PHE A 156 -12.44 -19.32 7.94
#